data_0f8dc73ee9debfe8018e29552061de12
#
_entry.id   0f8dc73ee9debfe8018e29552061de12
#
_cell.length_a   1.000
_cell.length_b   1.000
_cell.length_c   1.000
_cell.angle_alpha   90.00
_cell.angle_beta   90.00
_cell.angle_gamma   90.00
#
_symmetry.space_group_name_H-M   'P 1'
#
loop_
_entity.id
_entity.type
_entity.pdbx_description
1 polymer ?
#
loop_
_entity_poly.entity_id
_entity_poly.type
_entity_poly.pdbx_seq_one_letter_code
_entity_poly.pdbx_strand_id
1 'polypeptide(L)'
;MPFASHNAVPYLPDGAVDAPEPPQTPYPLWLTLVLFLGVFALLQWAWGEARDTWIERLVIHEATVKPAAALVQILTPEANAKPVAASIKAPGGGLNILNGCEGTEVMFLLVAAFAAVRLGWRQKMIGLGLGLSLVFVLNQARILALFYAFRNERSLFDLLHTTVLPAVLIAAVALYFYAVLHRSRLA
;
A
#
# COMPACT_ATOMS: atom_id res chain seq x y z
N MET A 1 -17.95 68.57 -24.94
CA MET A 1 -18.00 67.83 -23.64
C MET A 1 -17.95 66.36 -24.00
N PRO A 2 -16.88 65.63 -23.69
CA PRO A 2 -16.78 64.21 -24.00
C PRO A 2 -17.35 63.43 -22.81
N PHE A 3 -18.21 62.48 -23.12
CA PHE A 3 -18.78 61.50 -22.13
C PHE A 3 -17.71 60.56 -21.64
N ALA A 4 -17.55 60.50 -20.33
CA ALA A 4 -16.69 59.54 -19.63
C ALA A 4 -17.20 58.09 -19.85
N SER A 5 -16.37 57.25 -20.44
CA SER A 5 -16.63 55.83 -20.51
C SER A 5 -16.50 55.22 -19.11
N HIS A 6 -17.62 54.78 -18.54
CA HIS A 6 -17.61 53.96 -17.37
C HIS A 6 -16.94 52.64 -17.71
N ASN A 7 -15.74 52.43 -17.21
CA ASN A 7 -15.12 51.11 -17.16
C ASN A 7 -16.00 50.20 -16.28
N ALA A 8 -16.89 49.46 -16.91
CA ALA A 8 -17.60 48.37 -16.22
C ALA A 8 -16.58 47.34 -15.80
N VAL A 9 -16.26 47.32 -14.50
CA VAL A 9 -15.52 46.20 -13.91
C VAL A 9 -16.39 44.96 -14.11
N PRO A 10 -15.88 43.88 -14.72
CA PRO A 10 -16.66 42.65 -14.86
C PRO A 10 -17.06 42.16 -13.47
N TYR A 11 -18.35 42.06 -13.24
CA TYR A 11 -18.91 41.47 -12.03
C TYR A 11 -18.49 40.00 -12.01
N LEU A 12 -17.51 39.65 -11.17
CA LEU A 12 -17.23 38.26 -10.81
C LEU A 12 -18.32 37.85 -9.79
N PRO A 13 -19.20 36.91 -10.10
CA PRO A 13 -20.16 36.42 -9.10
C PRO A 13 -19.37 35.85 -7.94
N ASP A 14 -19.68 36.36 -6.72
CA ASP A 14 -19.21 35.76 -5.45
C ASP A 14 -19.75 34.33 -5.37
N GLY A 15 -18.93 33.36 -5.74
CA GLY A 15 -19.31 31.96 -5.86
C GLY A 15 -18.59 31.22 -6.97
N ALA A 16 -17.48 31.72 -7.48
CA ALA A 16 -16.54 30.90 -8.24
C ALA A 16 -15.85 29.90 -7.30
N VAL A 17 -16.70 29.13 -6.62
CA VAL A 17 -16.29 27.92 -5.89
C VAL A 17 -15.79 26.95 -6.93
N ASP A 18 -14.48 26.70 -6.90
CA ASP A 18 -13.78 25.58 -7.51
C ASP A 18 -14.36 25.15 -8.87
N ALA A 19 -13.99 25.88 -9.92
CA ALA A 19 -14.16 25.35 -11.28
C ALA A 19 -13.54 23.94 -11.27
N PRO A 20 -14.27 22.91 -11.71
CA PRO A 20 -13.71 21.55 -11.72
C PRO A 20 -12.41 21.58 -12.51
N GLU A 21 -11.34 21.10 -11.89
CA GLU A 21 -10.04 20.99 -12.58
C GLU A 21 -10.24 20.31 -13.93
N PRO A 22 -9.72 20.89 -15.03
CA PRO A 22 -9.90 20.29 -16.34
C PRO A 22 -9.40 18.85 -16.32
N PRO A 23 -10.10 17.90 -16.98
CA PRO A 23 -9.75 16.50 -16.97
C PRO A 23 -8.29 16.34 -17.43
N GLN A 24 -7.45 15.85 -16.53
CA GLN A 24 -6.02 15.71 -16.81
C GLN A 24 -5.84 14.62 -17.86
N THR A 25 -5.29 15.01 -19.02
CA THR A 25 -4.95 14.04 -20.06
C THR A 25 -3.97 12.99 -19.50
N PRO A 26 -4.23 11.70 -19.70
CA PRO A 26 -3.34 10.66 -19.20
C PRO A 26 -1.93 10.78 -19.83
N TYR A 27 -0.91 10.32 -19.12
CA TYR A 27 0.43 10.20 -19.71
C TYR A 27 0.40 9.22 -20.89
N PRO A 28 1.25 9.40 -21.90
CA PRO A 28 1.44 8.38 -22.92
C PRO A 28 1.91 7.08 -22.26
N LEU A 29 1.48 5.94 -22.79
CA LEU A 29 1.68 4.62 -22.17
C LEU A 29 3.16 4.33 -21.82
N TRP A 30 4.08 4.70 -22.73
CA TRP A 30 5.51 4.51 -22.50
C TRP A 30 6.03 5.28 -21.27
N LEU A 31 5.56 6.53 -21.07
CA LEU A 31 5.96 7.35 -19.93
C LEU A 31 5.38 6.80 -18.62
N THR A 32 4.13 6.34 -18.64
CA THR A 32 3.50 5.65 -17.51
C THR A 32 4.33 4.42 -17.10
N LEU A 33 4.75 3.63 -18.08
CA LEU A 33 5.57 2.44 -17.83
C LEU A 33 6.96 2.79 -17.28
N VAL A 34 7.64 3.80 -17.86
CA VAL A 34 8.95 4.27 -17.39
C VAL A 34 8.85 4.82 -15.96
N LEU A 35 7.84 5.62 -15.65
CA LEU A 35 7.62 6.15 -14.30
C LEU A 35 7.35 5.03 -13.31
N PHE A 36 6.48 4.08 -13.67
CA PHE A 36 6.17 2.93 -12.82
C PHE A 36 7.42 2.10 -12.51
N LEU A 37 8.13 1.66 -13.54
CA LEU A 37 9.32 0.84 -13.38
C LEU A 37 10.45 1.59 -12.67
N GLY A 38 10.65 2.88 -12.99
CA GLY A 38 11.67 3.72 -12.37
C GLY A 38 11.43 3.91 -10.87
N VAL A 39 10.19 4.26 -10.48
CA VAL A 39 9.84 4.42 -9.06
C VAL A 39 9.92 3.09 -8.32
N PHE A 40 9.41 2.01 -8.92
CA PHE A 40 9.48 0.69 -8.31
C PHE A 40 10.93 0.23 -8.09
N ALA A 41 11.77 0.34 -9.12
CA ALA A 41 13.19 -0.02 -9.02
C ALA A 41 13.94 0.83 -7.98
N LEU A 42 13.65 2.14 -7.92
CA LEU A 42 14.22 3.03 -6.92
C LEU A 42 13.85 2.61 -5.49
N LEU A 43 12.57 2.29 -5.26
CA LEU A 43 12.10 1.84 -3.94
C LEU A 43 12.71 0.49 -3.56
N GLN A 44 12.82 -0.45 -4.50
CA GLN A 44 13.48 -1.74 -4.28
C GLN A 44 14.96 -1.58 -3.96
N TRP A 45 15.65 -0.72 -4.69
CA TRP A 45 17.04 -0.40 -4.41
C TRP A 45 17.22 0.24 -3.02
N ALA A 46 16.42 1.27 -2.71
CA ALA A 46 16.46 1.95 -1.42
C ALA A 46 16.16 0.98 -0.25
N TRP A 47 15.22 0.04 -0.45
CA TRP A 47 14.94 -1.01 0.53
C TRP A 47 16.12 -1.98 0.69
N GLY A 48 16.80 -2.31 -0.41
CA GLY A 48 18.03 -3.11 -0.37
C GLY A 48 19.13 -2.47 0.49
N GLU A 49 19.32 -1.14 0.37
CA GLU A 49 20.28 -0.38 1.19
C GLU A 49 19.83 -0.23 2.66
N ALA A 50 18.52 -0.29 2.90
CA ALA A 50 17.97 -0.20 4.25
C ALA A 50 18.08 -1.51 5.06
N ARG A 51 18.50 -2.62 4.43
CA ARG A 51 18.72 -3.91 5.12
C ARG A 51 19.81 -3.76 6.18
N ASP A 52 19.66 -4.55 7.25
CA ASP A 52 20.55 -4.53 8.42
C ASP A 52 20.59 -3.19 9.17
N THR A 53 19.73 -2.22 8.78
CA THR A 53 19.62 -0.93 9.46
C THR A 53 18.47 -0.89 10.46
N TRP A 54 18.36 0.23 11.17
CA TRP A 54 17.22 0.49 12.07
C TRP A 54 15.87 0.57 11.32
N ILE A 55 15.89 0.94 10.02
CA ILE A 55 14.67 1.03 9.17
C ILE A 55 14.06 -0.36 8.97
N GLU A 56 14.88 -1.34 8.60
CA GLU A 56 14.41 -2.72 8.49
C GLU A 56 13.83 -3.23 9.80
N ARG A 57 14.51 -2.97 10.93
CA ARG A 57 13.99 -3.34 12.26
C ARG A 57 12.65 -2.68 12.58
N LEU A 58 12.47 -1.42 12.22
CA LEU A 58 11.21 -0.72 12.40
C LEU A 58 10.08 -1.38 11.58
N VAL A 59 10.33 -1.67 10.32
CA VAL A 59 9.32 -2.25 9.41
C VAL A 59 9.02 -3.71 9.78
N ILE A 60 10.05 -4.55 9.92
CA ILE A 60 9.85 -5.98 10.16
C ILE A 60 9.41 -6.22 11.62
N HIS A 61 10.16 -5.73 12.60
CA HIS A 61 9.88 -6.03 13.99
C HIS A 61 8.69 -5.25 14.54
N GLU A 62 8.73 -3.91 14.42
CA GLU A 62 7.71 -3.04 15.05
C GLU A 62 6.39 -3.04 14.27
N ALA A 63 6.45 -2.88 12.94
CA ALA A 63 5.26 -2.72 12.14
C ALA A 63 4.67 -4.06 11.64
N THR A 64 5.44 -5.16 11.62
CA THR A 64 4.97 -6.43 11.08
C THR A 64 4.86 -7.52 12.15
N VAL A 65 5.96 -7.84 12.83
CA VAL A 65 6.02 -8.98 13.78
C VAL A 65 5.22 -8.71 15.05
N LYS A 66 5.39 -7.54 15.67
CA LYS A 66 4.69 -7.20 16.92
C LYS A 66 3.16 -7.20 16.76
N PRO A 67 2.57 -6.49 15.76
CA PRO A 67 1.12 -6.52 15.57
C PRO A 67 0.61 -7.95 15.28
N ALA A 68 1.31 -8.72 14.44
CA ALA A 68 0.91 -10.09 14.14
C ALA A 68 0.95 -10.99 15.40
N ALA A 69 2.01 -10.89 16.19
CA ALA A 69 2.10 -11.65 17.46
C ALA A 69 1.00 -11.23 18.45
N ALA A 70 0.69 -9.95 18.55
CA ALA A 70 -0.41 -9.45 19.40
C ALA A 70 -1.77 -10.01 18.93
N LEU A 71 -2.01 -10.04 17.62
CA LEU A 71 -3.23 -10.62 17.04
C LEU A 71 -3.33 -12.13 17.36
N VAL A 72 -2.22 -12.88 17.25
CA VAL A 72 -2.20 -14.31 17.66
C VAL A 72 -2.53 -14.45 19.14
N GLN A 73 -1.97 -13.61 20.02
CA GLN A 73 -2.27 -13.66 21.46
C GLN A 73 -3.74 -13.37 21.78
N ILE A 74 -4.37 -12.46 21.02
CA ILE A 74 -5.81 -12.14 21.18
C ILE A 74 -6.68 -13.29 20.71
N LEU A 75 -6.35 -13.89 19.55
CA LEU A 75 -7.14 -14.96 18.94
C LEU A 75 -6.93 -16.32 19.58
N THR A 76 -5.72 -16.59 20.07
CA THR A 76 -5.31 -17.88 20.63
C THR A 76 -4.34 -17.65 21.79
N PRO A 77 -4.82 -17.20 22.98
CA PRO A 77 -3.97 -16.90 24.13
C PRO A 77 -3.08 -18.07 24.56
N GLU A 78 -3.59 -19.30 24.45
CA GLU A 78 -2.89 -20.55 24.78
C GLU A 78 -1.68 -20.82 23.87
N ALA A 79 -1.60 -20.19 22.70
CA ALA A 79 -0.45 -20.30 21.82
C ALA A 79 0.81 -19.68 22.41
N ASN A 80 0.70 -18.79 23.41
CA ASN A 80 1.83 -18.08 24.05
C ASN A 80 2.82 -17.49 23.01
N ALA A 81 2.29 -16.93 21.94
CA ALA A 81 3.08 -16.37 20.86
C ALA A 81 3.81 -15.10 21.32
N LYS A 82 5.12 -15.03 21.06
CA LYS A 82 5.96 -13.88 21.44
C LYS A 82 6.72 -13.34 20.22
N PRO A 83 6.78 -12.02 20.04
CA PRO A 83 7.60 -11.42 19.00
C PRO A 83 9.08 -11.49 19.42
N VAL A 84 9.93 -12.07 18.58
CA VAL A 84 11.38 -12.18 18.82
C VAL A 84 12.11 -11.87 17.53
N ALA A 85 12.72 -10.71 17.46
CA ALA A 85 13.37 -10.18 16.23
C ALA A 85 12.42 -10.27 15.02
N ALA A 86 12.80 -10.96 13.95
CA ALA A 86 11.99 -11.17 12.75
C ALA A 86 11.06 -12.40 12.85
N SER A 87 10.74 -12.90 14.06
CA SER A 87 10.00 -14.14 14.23
C SER A 87 8.86 -14.00 15.23
N ILE A 88 7.79 -14.76 15.00
CA ILE A 88 6.76 -15.04 16.00
C ILE A 88 7.08 -16.42 16.57
N LYS A 89 7.54 -16.50 17.82
CA LYS A 89 7.85 -17.76 18.51
C LYS A 89 6.68 -18.20 19.37
N ALA A 90 6.35 -19.48 19.31
CA ALA A 90 5.34 -20.11 20.15
C ALA A 90 5.78 -21.54 20.53
N PRO A 91 5.31 -22.11 21.67
CA PRO A 91 5.48 -23.50 21.98
C PRO A 91 4.97 -24.42 20.85
N GLY A 92 5.78 -25.36 20.40
CA GLY A 92 5.44 -26.27 19.30
C GLY A 92 5.76 -25.73 17.90
N GLY A 93 6.35 -24.55 17.77
CA GLY A 93 6.82 -23.98 16.49
C GLY A 93 6.52 -22.50 16.35
N GLY A 94 7.30 -21.82 15.55
CA GLY A 94 7.18 -20.40 15.29
C GLY A 94 7.32 -20.09 13.82
N LEU A 95 6.90 -18.88 13.40
CA LEU A 95 7.01 -18.38 12.05
C LEU A 95 8.13 -17.36 11.98
N ASN A 96 9.10 -17.58 11.07
CA ASN A 96 10.12 -16.59 10.75
C ASN A 96 9.63 -15.74 9.57
N ILE A 97 9.57 -14.43 9.77
CA ILE A 97 9.15 -13.47 8.76
C ILE A 97 10.41 -13.00 8.04
N LEU A 98 10.73 -13.70 6.94
CA LEU A 98 11.85 -13.38 6.08
C LEU A 98 11.48 -12.27 5.10
N ASN A 99 12.51 -11.70 4.44
CA ASN A 99 12.34 -10.71 3.40
C ASN A 99 11.35 -11.18 2.32
N GLY A 100 10.42 -10.30 1.94
CA GLY A 100 9.31 -10.61 1.03
C GLY A 100 8.00 -11.03 1.71
N CYS A 101 8.03 -11.35 3.03
CA CYS A 101 6.81 -11.65 3.79
C CYS A 101 6.24 -10.42 4.52
N GLU A 102 6.98 -9.33 4.62
CA GLU A 102 6.59 -8.08 5.27
C GLU A 102 5.58 -7.26 4.45
N GLY A 103 5.38 -7.59 3.17
CA GLY A 103 4.45 -6.90 2.27
C GLY A 103 4.97 -5.61 1.66
N THR A 104 6.23 -5.23 1.88
CA THR A 104 6.86 -4.00 1.35
C THR A 104 6.85 -3.97 -0.16
N GLU A 105 7.10 -5.10 -0.84
CA GLU A 105 7.08 -5.18 -2.31
C GLU A 105 5.72 -4.77 -2.90
N VAL A 106 4.63 -5.19 -2.27
CA VAL A 106 3.27 -4.82 -2.71
C VAL A 106 2.98 -3.36 -2.40
N MET A 107 3.48 -2.82 -1.29
CA MET A 107 3.42 -1.38 -1.00
C MET A 107 4.16 -0.57 -2.06
N PHE A 108 5.35 -1.01 -2.47
CA PHE A 108 6.13 -0.35 -3.52
C PHE A 108 5.46 -0.41 -4.88
N LEU A 109 4.84 -1.54 -5.24
CA LEU A 109 4.01 -1.64 -6.45
C LEU A 109 2.87 -0.61 -6.44
N LEU A 110 2.19 -0.47 -5.31
CA LEU A 110 1.11 0.49 -5.16
C LEU A 110 1.61 1.94 -5.27
N VAL A 111 2.71 2.29 -4.58
CA VAL A 111 3.33 3.62 -4.65
C VAL A 111 3.74 3.93 -6.08
N ALA A 112 4.40 3.00 -6.77
CA ALA A 112 4.81 3.16 -8.16
C ALA A 112 3.61 3.34 -9.10
N ALA A 113 2.53 2.59 -8.88
CA ALA A 113 1.29 2.73 -9.65
C ALA A 113 0.65 4.12 -9.47
N PHE A 114 0.55 4.61 -8.24
CA PHE A 114 0.05 5.96 -7.98
C PHE A 114 0.99 7.08 -8.49
N ALA A 115 2.30 6.85 -8.50
CA ALA A 115 3.26 7.79 -9.08
C ALA A 115 3.09 7.92 -10.59
N ALA A 116 2.83 6.79 -11.27
CA ALA A 116 2.74 6.70 -12.72
C ALA A 116 1.45 7.28 -13.32
N VAL A 117 0.40 7.53 -12.52
CA VAL A 117 -0.88 8.06 -13.02
C VAL A 117 -1.05 9.53 -12.68
N ARG A 118 -1.77 10.25 -13.55
CA ARG A 118 -2.20 11.63 -13.29
C ARG A 118 -3.51 11.61 -12.52
N LEU A 119 -3.42 11.93 -11.24
CA LEU A 119 -4.53 12.17 -10.35
C LEU A 119 -4.31 13.48 -9.63
N GLY A 120 -5.36 14.17 -9.25
CA GLY A 120 -5.27 15.31 -8.36
C GLY A 120 -4.50 14.95 -7.08
N TRP A 121 -3.67 15.87 -6.58
CA TRP A 121 -2.79 15.59 -5.42
C TRP A 121 -3.56 15.02 -4.23
N ARG A 122 -4.71 15.61 -3.92
CA ARG A 122 -5.56 15.17 -2.80
C ARG A 122 -6.08 13.75 -3.01
N GLN A 123 -6.58 13.44 -4.22
CA GLN A 123 -7.06 12.09 -4.55
C GLN A 123 -5.91 11.07 -4.48
N LYS A 124 -4.74 11.43 -4.98
CA LYS A 124 -3.53 10.59 -4.91
C LYS A 124 -3.14 10.28 -3.48
N MET A 125 -3.07 11.29 -2.60
CA MET A 125 -2.67 11.09 -1.20
C MET A 125 -3.69 10.26 -0.40
N ILE A 126 -4.98 10.52 -0.58
CA ILE A 126 -6.05 9.75 0.07
C ILE A 126 -6.04 8.31 -0.46
N GLY A 127 -5.99 8.13 -1.78
CA GLY A 127 -5.95 6.81 -2.40
C GLY A 127 -4.73 6.01 -1.96
N LEU A 128 -3.55 6.63 -1.93
CA LEU A 128 -2.33 5.97 -1.48
C LEU A 128 -2.41 5.60 0.01
N GLY A 129 -2.85 6.52 0.87
CA GLY A 129 -2.98 6.26 2.30
C GLY A 129 -3.93 5.10 2.62
N LEU A 130 -5.11 5.09 2.01
CA LEU A 130 -6.07 3.99 2.16
C LEU A 130 -5.54 2.68 1.58
N GLY A 131 -4.84 2.74 0.45
CA GLY A 131 -4.25 1.56 -0.18
C GLY A 131 -3.12 0.96 0.64
N LEU A 132 -2.22 1.77 1.20
CA LEU A 132 -1.16 1.29 2.10
C LEU A 132 -1.75 0.66 3.38
N SER A 133 -2.82 1.26 3.93
CA SER A 133 -3.55 0.67 5.07
C SER A 133 -4.18 -0.67 4.72
N LEU A 134 -4.78 -0.78 3.53
CA LEU A 134 -5.32 -2.05 3.02
C LEU A 134 -4.23 -3.12 2.89
N VAL A 135 -3.09 -2.79 2.26
CA VAL A 135 -1.95 -3.72 2.15
C VAL A 135 -1.49 -4.18 3.52
N PHE A 136 -1.36 -3.25 4.48
CA PHE A 136 -0.96 -3.56 5.84
C PHE A 136 -1.91 -4.57 6.49
N VAL A 137 -3.23 -4.32 6.46
CA VAL A 137 -4.24 -5.21 7.05
C VAL A 137 -4.24 -6.59 6.39
N LEU A 138 -4.20 -6.63 5.05
CA LEU A 138 -4.16 -7.89 4.31
C LEU A 138 -2.88 -8.68 4.59
N ASN A 139 -1.75 -7.99 4.75
CA ASN A 139 -0.50 -8.64 5.09
C ASN A 139 -0.51 -9.20 6.52
N GLN A 140 -1.12 -8.51 7.50
CA GLN A 140 -1.32 -9.07 8.84
C GLN A 140 -2.18 -10.33 8.80
N ALA A 141 -3.28 -10.31 8.03
CA ALA A 141 -4.12 -11.50 7.82
C ALA A 141 -3.34 -12.65 7.16
N ARG A 142 -2.48 -12.34 6.17
CA ARG A 142 -1.57 -13.31 5.55
C ARG A 142 -0.64 -13.97 6.56
N ILE A 143 0.01 -13.18 7.42
CA ILE A 143 0.94 -13.69 8.44
C ILE A 143 0.20 -14.59 9.42
N LEU A 144 -1.01 -14.20 9.85
CA LEU A 144 -1.86 -15.03 10.72
C LEU A 144 -2.21 -16.35 10.05
N ALA A 145 -2.67 -16.33 8.80
CA ALA A 145 -2.99 -17.54 8.06
C ALA A 145 -1.77 -18.48 7.95
N LEU A 146 -0.60 -17.91 7.66
CA LEU A 146 0.66 -18.68 7.59
C LEU A 146 1.07 -19.25 8.96
N PHE A 147 0.89 -18.50 10.04
CA PHE A 147 1.18 -18.99 11.39
C PHE A 147 0.34 -20.21 11.75
N TYR A 148 -0.97 -20.16 11.48
CA TYR A 148 -1.86 -21.29 11.77
C TYR A 148 -1.64 -22.46 10.80
N ALA A 149 -1.40 -22.20 9.51
CA ALA A 149 -1.07 -23.24 8.55
C ALA A 149 0.22 -23.98 8.92
N PHE A 150 1.26 -23.25 9.33
CA PHE A 150 2.53 -23.84 9.74
C PHE A 150 2.38 -24.80 10.94
N ARG A 151 1.49 -24.47 11.89
CA ARG A 151 1.24 -25.28 13.09
C ARG A 151 0.37 -26.52 12.82
N ASN A 152 -0.55 -26.42 11.86
CA ASN A 152 -1.53 -27.48 11.63
C ASN A 152 -1.13 -28.40 10.47
N GLU A 153 -0.66 -27.84 9.36
CA GLU A 153 -0.36 -28.62 8.15
C GLU A 153 0.71 -27.94 7.29
N ARG A 154 1.89 -28.54 7.20
CA ARG A 154 3.03 -27.97 6.47
C ARG A 154 2.83 -27.92 4.96
N SER A 155 2.12 -28.87 4.37
CA SER A 155 1.80 -28.85 2.93
C SER A 155 0.92 -27.66 2.57
N LEU A 156 -0.06 -27.34 3.42
CA LEU A 156 -0.90 -26.16 3.28
C LEU A 156 -0.10 -24.87 3.44
N PHE A 157 0.86 -24.83 4.37
CA PHE A 157 1.74 -23.69 4.55
C PHE A 157 2.50 -23.36 3.28
N ASP A 158 3.13 -24.35 2.63
CA ASP A 158 3.93 -24.12 1.43
C ASP A 158 3.08 -23.56 0.28
N LEU A 159 1.88 -24.12 0.05
CA LEU A 159 0.95 -23.65 -0.95
C LEU A 159 0.49 -22.21 -0.68
N LEU A 160 0.10 -21.92 0.55
CA LEU A 160 -0.35 -20.60 0.96
C LEU A 160 0.78 -19.57 0.87
N HIS A 161 1.97 -19.93 1.33
CA HIS A 161 3.12 -19.03 1.39
C HIS A 161 3.63 -18.62 0.00
N THR A 162 3.78 -19.61 -0.89
CA THR A 162 4.42 -19.40 -2.19
C THR A 162 3.47 -18.90 -3.27
N THR A 163 2.18 -19.26 -3.20
CA THR A 163 1.28 -19.06 -4.35
C THR A 163 0.00 -18.32 -3.96
N VAL A 164 -0.80 -18.87 -3.06
CA VAL A 164 -2.17 -18.38 -2.86
C VAL A 164 -2.21 -16.99 -2.26
N LEU A 165 -1.55 -16.80 -1.11
CA LEU A 165 -1.63 -15.52 -0.38
C LEU A 165 -0.92 -14.36 -1.08
N PRO A 166 0.25 -14.53 -1.74
CA PRO A 166 0.82 -13.50 -2.59
C PRO A 166 -0.10 -13.12 -3.75
N ALA A 167 -0.69 -14.10 -4.44
CA ALA A 167 -1.61 -13.83 -5.55
C ALA A 167 -2.87 -13.09 -5.09
N VAL A 168 -3.47 -13.48 -3.97
CA VAL A 168 -4.63 -12.81 -3.37
C VAL A 168 -4.30 -11.36 -3.00
N LEU A 169 -3.13 -11.14 -2.38
CA LEU A 169 -2.70 -9.80 -1.98
C LEU A 169 -2.52 -8.88 -3.20
N ILE A 170 -1.83 -9.36 -4.24
CA ILE A 170 -1.63 -8.60 -5.48
C ILE A 170 -2.97 -8.32 -6.17
N ALA A 171 -3.85 -9.32 -6.27
CA ALA A 171 -5.17 -9.16 -6.88
C ALA A 171 -6.03 -8.14 -6.13
N ALA A 172 -6.05 -8.19 -4.80
CA ALA A 172 -6.80 -7.24 -3.97
C ALA A 172 -6.30 -5.79 -4.18
N VAL A 173 -4.98 -5.59 -4.23
CA VAL A 173 -4.38 -4.27 -4.46
C VAL A 173 -4.63 -3.77 -5.88
N ALA A 174 -4.58 -4.65 -6.88
CA ALA A 174 -4.89 -4.30 -8.26
C ALA A 174 -6.37 -3.89 -8.42
N LEU A 175 -7.30 -4.61 -7.79
CA LEU A 175 -8.72 -4.27 -7.76
C LEU A 175 -8.97 -2.94 -7.03
N TYR A 176 -8.31 -2.73 -5.90
CA TYR A 176 -8.38 -1.47 -5.17
C TYR A 176 -7.92 -0.29 -6.05
N PHE A 177 -6.74 -0.41 -6.66
CA PHE A 177 -6.19 0.62 -7.54
C PHE A 177 -7.12 0.90 -8.74
N TYR A 178 -7.64 -0.15 -9.37
CA TYR A 178 -8.63 -0.02 -10.44
C TYR A 178 -9.88 0.74 -9.98
N ALA A 179 -10.41 0.41 -8.80
CA ALA A 179 -11.59 1.08 -8.25
C ALA A 179 -11.35 2.58 -8.00
N VAL A 180 -10.15 2.95 -7.50
CA VAL A 180 -9.76 4.36 -7.31
C VAL A 180 -9.71 5.09 -8.65
N LEU A 181 -9.07 4.49 -9.66
CA LEU A 181 -9.00 5.08 -11.01
C LEU A 181 -10.37 5.21 -11.66
N HIS A 182 -11.22 4.20 -11.51
CA HIS A 182 -12.57 4.25 -12.07
C HIS A 182 -13.40 5.37 -11.46
N ARG A 183 -13.37 5.51 -10.14
CA ARG A 183 -14.05 6.61 -9.44
C ARG A 183 -13.54 7.99 -9.83
N SER A 184 -12.23 8.14 -10.00
CA SER A 184 -11.64 9.43 -10.38
C SER A 184 -11.98 9.88 -11.81
N ARG A 185 -12.43 8.96 -12.67
CA ARG A 185 -12.91 9.29 -14.04
C ARG A 185 -14.37 9.70 -14.09
N LEU A 186 -15.13 9.39 -13.03
CA LEU A 186 -16.55 9.69 -12.92
C LEU A 186 -16.83 10.97 -12.13
N ALA A 187 -15.83 11.48 -11.41
CA ALA A 187 -15.89 12.71 -10.61
C ALA A 187 -15.32 13.90 -11.37
#